data_ac07e9342a035c297202841ac6954c2c
#
_entry.id   ac07e9342a035c297202841ac6954c2c
#
_cell.length_a   1.000
_cell.length_b   1.000
_cell.length_c   1.000
_cell.angle_alpha   90.00
_cell.angle_beta   90.00
_cell.angle_gamma   90.00
#
_symmetry.space_group_name_H-M   'P 1'
#
loop_
_entity.id
_entity.type
_entity.pdbx_description
1 polymer ?
#
loop_
_entity_poly.entity_id
_entity_poly.type
_entity_poly.pdbx_seq_one_letter_code
_entity_poly.pdbx_strand_id
1 'polypeptide(L)'
;MPRIIEITELALRDAHQSLLATRMSMDDMIPACEDIDNAGYWSVEVWGGATFDSCIRFLNEDPWERLRTFRKLLPKSRLQMLLRGQNLVGYRHYEDGVVERFVEKAAANGIDVFRVFDALNDRRNLKTSIDAVKKTGKHAQGAISYTISPLHTIEAYAERAEQLKVMGCDSICI
;
A
#
# COMPACT_ATOMS: atom_id res chain seq x y z
N MET A 1 16.32 -17.45 -19.44
CA MET A 1 15.13 -18.00 -18.76
C MET A 1 13.94 -17.11 -19.09
N PRO A 2 12.76 -17.64 -19.33
CA PRO A 2 11.57 -16.80 -19.52
C PRO A 2 11.33 -15.96 -18.26
N ARG A 3 11.02 -14.68 -18.45
CA ARG A 3 10.72 -13.75 -17.35
C ARG A 3 9.30 -14.06 -16.88
N ILE A 4 9.14 -14.46 -15.63
CA ILE A 4 7.82 -14.66 -15.03
C ILE A 4 7.25 -13.28 -14.73
N ILE A 5 6.03 -13.04 -15.21
CA ILE A 5 5.27 -11.83 -14.88
C ILE A 5 4.44 -12.14 -13.64
N GLU A 6 4.61 -11.35 -12.60
CA GLU A 6 3.85 -11.42 -11.36
C GLU A 6 2.77 -10.35 -11.35
N ILE A 7 1.61 -10.66 -10.78
CA ILE A 7 0.42 -9.79 -10.79
C ILE A 7 0.06 -9.39 -9.36
N THR A 8 -0.24 -8.11 -9.16
CA THR A 8 -0.87 -7.60 -7.93
C THR A 8 -2.37 -7.45 -8.17
N GLU A 9 -3.20 -8.06 -7.32
CA GLU A 9 -4.65 -7.92 -7.35
C GLU A 9 -5.09 -6.70 -6.54
N LEU A 10 -6.04 -5.92 -7.07
CA LEU A 10 -6.50 -4.65 -6.49
C LEU A 10 -8.00 -4.63 -6.15
N ALA A 11 -8.74 -5.73 -6.36
CA ALA A 11 -10.19 -5.78 -6.19
C ALA A 11 -10.62 -5.40 -4.75
N LEU A 12 -9.86 -5.86 -3.76
CA LEU A 12 -10.19 -5.66 -2.35
C LEU A 12 -9.81 -4.27 -1.80
N ARG A 13 -9.21 -3.39 -2.61
CA ARG A 13 -8.90 -2.01 -2.21
C ARG A 13 -9.23 -0.98 -3.30
N ASP A 14 -8.47 -0.95 -4.39
CA ASP A 14 -8.57 0.14 -5.37
C ASP A 14 -9.84 0.08 -6.21
N ALA A 15 -10.26 -1.10 -6.62
CA ALA A 15 -11.44 -1.26 -7.44
C ALA A 15 -12.71 -0.78 -6.72
N HIS A 16 -12.95 -1.22 -5.48
CA HIS A 16 -14.13 -0.75 -4.75
C HIS A 16 -13.99 0.70 -4.25
N GLN A 17 -12.76 1.19 -4.06
CA GLN A 17 -12.55 2.61 -3.82
C GLN A 17 -13.01 3.45 -5.02
N SER A 18 -12.70 3.01 -6.23
CA SER A 18 -13.01 3.73 -7.47
C SER A 18 -14.48 3.58 -7.89
N LEU A 19 -15.05 2.40 -7.72
CA LEU A 19 -16.39 2.06 -8.21
C LEU A 19 -17.50 2.26 -7.17
N LEU A 20 -17.20 2.09 -5.89
CA LEU A 20 -18.18 2.06 -4.79
C LEU A 20 -17.83 3.08 -3.69
N ALA A 21 -17.04 4.09 -3.98
CA ALA A 21 -16.61 5.11 -3.02
C ALA A 21 -16.08 4.50 -1.71
N THR A 22 -15.36 3.38 -1.80
CA THR A 22 -14.81 2.62 -0.67
C THR A 22 -15.89 2.06 0.29
N ARG A 23 -17.11 1.81 -0.20
CA ARG A 23 -18.25 1.39 0.63
C ARG A 23 -18.48 -0.12 0.67
N MET A 24 -17.63 -0.95 0.06
CA MET A 24 -17.73 -2.39 0.17
C MET A 24 -17.41 -2.82 1.61
N SER A 25 -18.33 -3.51 2.24
CA SER A 25 -18.18 -4.02 3.61
C SER A 25 -17.26 -5.23 3.66
N MET A 26 -16.80 -5.59 4.85
CA MET A 26 -16.02 -6.83 5.01
C MET A 26 -16.85 -8.07 4.60
N ASP A 27 -18.14 -8.10 4.95
CA ASP A 27 -19.04 -9.20 4.62
C ASP A 27 -19.21 -9.39 3.10
N ASP A 28 -19.19 -8.30 2.32
CA ASP A 28 -19.24 -8.36 0.84
C ASP A 28 -17.97 -8.95 0.24
N MET A 29 -16.82 -8.80 0.91
CA MET A 29 -15.52 -9.25 0.39
C MET A 29 -15.15 -10.68 0.78
N ILE A 30 -15.63 -11.16 1.94
CA ILE A 30 -15.34 -12.51 2.46
C ILE A 30 -15.56 -13.60 1.42
N PRO A 31 -16.68 -13.63 0.67
CA PRO A 31 -16.94 -14.73 -0.28
C PRO A 31 -15.90 -14.87 -1.40
N ALA A 32 -15.22 -13.79 -1.77
CA ALA A 32 -14.21 -13.81 -2.82
C ALA A 32 -12.80 -14.16 -2.32
N CYS A 33 -12.56 -14.13 -1.02
CA CYS A 33 -11.20 -14.24 -0.48
C CYS A 33 -10.53 -15.58 -0.79
N GLU A 34 -11.25 -16.69 -0.72
CA GLU A 34 -10.69 -18.01 -0.99
C GLU A 34 -10.21 -18.14 -2.44
N ASP A 35 -11.00 -17.68 -3.40
CA ASP A 35 -10.65 -17.71 -4.81
C ASP A 35 -9.45 -16.80 -5.10
N ILE A 36 -9.42 -15.61 -4.50
CA ILE A 36 -8.30 -14.66 -4.62
C ILE A 36 -7.01 -15.27 -4.05
N ASP A 37 -7.08 -15.91 -2.86
CA ASP A 37 -5.91 -16.53 -2.23
C ASP A 37 -5.36 -17.72 -3.02
N ASN A 38 -6.25 -18.44 -3.72
CA ASN A 38 -5.89 -19.58 -4.56
C ASN A 38 -5.43 -19.19 -5.98
N ALA A 39 -5.70 -17.96 -6.44
CA ALA A 39 -5.32 -17.50 -7.77
C ALA A 39 -3.81 -17.34 -7.96
N GLY A 40 -3.03 -17.26 -6.86
CA GLY A 40 -1.57 -17.22 -6.93
C GLY A 40 -1.01 -15.85 -7.30
N TYR A 41 -1.69 -14.77 -6.96
CA TYR A 41 -1.19 -13.40 -7.13
C TYR A 41 0.09 -13.17 -6.32
N TRP A 42 0.99 -12.34 -6.84
CA TRP A 42 2.21 -11.92 -6.12
C TRP A 42 1.88 -11.16 -4.84
N SER A 43 0.88 -10.29 -4.91
CA SER A 43 0.30 -9.61 -3.74
C SER A 43 -1.16 -9.28 -3.98
N VAL A 44 -1.91 -9.07 -2.90
CA VAL A 44 -3.30 -8.60 -2.90
C VAL A 44 -3.35 -7.30 -2.11
N GLU A 45 -3.75 -6.22 -2.76
CA GLU A 45 -3.89 -4.93 -2.09
C GLU A 45 -5.24 -4.84 -1.38
N VAL A 46 -5.19 -4.74 -0.05
CA VAL A 46 -6.37 -4.86 0.83
C VAL A 46 -6.63 -3.63 1.68
N TRP A 47 -5.66 -2.71 1.77
CA TRP A 47 -5.71 -1.66 2.78
C TRP A 47 -5.07 -0.34 2.31
N GLY A 48 -5.52 0.79 2.88
CA GLY A 48 -5.02 2.12 2.57
C GLY A 48 -5.78 3.21 3.32
N GLY A 49 -5.45 4.47 3.03
CA GLY A 49 -6.02 5.62 3.73
C GLY A 49 -7.53 5.76 3.56
N ALA A 50 -8.04 5.62 2.35
CA ALA A 50 -9.48 5.69 2.09
C ALA A 50 -10.24 4.53 2.73
N THR A 51 -9.65 3.33 2.74
CA THR A 51 -10.21 2.16 3.42
C THR A 51 -10.30 2.40 4.92
N PHE A 52 -9.21 2.88 5.53
CA PHE A 52 -9.15 3.18 6.96
C PHE A 52 -10.24 4.20 7.37
N ASP A 53 -10.32 5.29 6.62
CA ASP A 53 -11.28 6.36 6.86
C ASP A 53 -12.74 5.88 6.66
N SER A 54 -13.00 5.13 5.60
CA SER A 54 -14.33 4.62 5.27
C SER A 54 -14.86 3.61 6.29
N CYS A 55 -14.01 2.73 6.79
CA CYS A 55 -14.37 1.80 7.87
C CYS A 55 -14.96 2.56 9.06
N ILE A 56 -14.28 3.61 9.50
CA ILE A 56 -14.69 4.38 10.68
C ILE A 56 -15.92 5.24 10.41
N ARG A 57 -15.94 5.97 9.28
CA ARG A 57 -16.95 7.00 9.02
C ARG A 57 -18.27 6.47 8.50
N PHE A 58 -18.25 5.36 7.77
CA PHE A 58 -19.39 4.96 6.96
C PHE A 58 -19.81 3.50 7.16
N LEU A 59 -18.88 2.61 7.48
CA LEU A 59 -19.14 1.19 7.55
C LEU A 59 -19.31 0.69 9.00
N ASN A 60 -18.98 1.54 9.97
CA ASN A 60 -18.95 1.14 11.39
C ASN A 60 -18.09 -0.12 11.63
N GLU A 61 -16.95 -0.17 10.94
CA GLU A 61 -15.98 -1.27 11.03
C GLU A 61 -14.67 -0.78 11.69
N ASP A 62 -14.01 -1.68 12.43
CA ASP A 62 -12.63 -1.46 12.89
C ASP A 62 -11.67 -1.74 11.72
N PRO A 63 -10.92 -0.75 11.20
CA PRO A 63 -10.00 -0.95 10.10
C PRO A 63 -8.88 -1.94 10.41
N TRP A 64 -8.47 -2.06 11.68
CA TRP A 64 -7.47 -3.04 12.11
C TRP A 64 -8.03 -4.47 12.15
N GLU A 65 -9.29 -4.64 12.57
CA GLU A 65 -9.96 -5.94 12.52
C GLU A 65 -10.17 -6.39 11.08
N ARG A 66 -10.52 -5.45 10.17
CA ARG A 66 -10.58 -5.73 8.73
C ARG A 66 -9.24 -6.32 8.24
N LEU A 67 -8.12 -5.69 8.58
CA LEU A 67 -6.80 -6.17 8.19
C LEU A 67 -6.49 -7.56 8.75
N ARG A 68 -6.76 -7.78 10.04
CA ARG A 68 -6.56 -9.09 10.68
C ARG A 68 -7.44 -10.18 10.06
N THR A 69 -8.66 -9.83 9.66
CA THR A 69 -9.58 -10.73 8.97
C THR A 69 -9.03 -11.12 7.60
N PHE A 70 -8.56 -10.16 6.80
CA PHE A 70 -7.88 -10.49 5.54
C PHE A 70 -6.67 -11.39 5.76
N ARG A 71 -5.85 -11.14 6.78
CA ARG A 71 -4.70 -12.01 7.06
C ARG A 71 -5.10 -13.46 7.36
N LYS A 72 -6.25 -13.67 8.01
CA LYS A 72 -6.79 -15.02 8.27
C LYS A 72 -7.32 -15.68 7.00
N LEU A 73 -8.02 -14.91 6.14
CA LEU A 73 -8.70 -15.42 4.94
C LEU A 73 -7.76 -15.57 3.73
N LEU A 74 -6.63 -14.87 3.71
CA LEU A 74 -5.65 -14.86 2.62
C LEU A 74 -4.28 -15.36 3.12
N PRO A 75 -4.17 -16.58 3.69
CA PRO A 75 -2.94 -17.04 4.34
C PRO A 75 -1.77 -17.22 3.38
N LYS A 76 -2.01 -17.49 2.09
CA LYS A 76 -0.98 -17.72 1.07
C LYS A 76 -0.52 -16.43 0.40
N SER A 77 -1.39 -15.42 0.35
CA SER A 77 -1.15 -14.16 -0.35
C SER A 77 -0.32 -13.18 0.48
N ARG A 78 0.54 -12.40 -0.17
CA ARG A 78 1.14 -11.21 0.45
C ARG A 78 0.10 -10.10 0.50
N LEU A 79 -0.19 -9.58 1.69
CA LEU A 79 -1.10 -8.46 1.82
C LEU A 79 -0.36 -7.14 1.57
N GLN A 80 -0.94 -6.30 0.72
CA GLN A 80 -0.38 -5.02 0.35
C GLN A 80 -1.26 -3.86 0.84
N MET A 81 -0.62 -2.76 1.19
CA MET A 81 -1.29 -1.49 1.47
C MET A 81 -0.71 -0.33 0.68
N LEU A 82 -1.55 0.67 0.43
CA LEU A 82 -1.13 1.98 -0.05
C LEU A 82 -0.90 2.92 1.15
N LEU A 83 0.33 3.45 1.27
CA LEU A 83 0.75 4.32 2.37
C LEU A 83 1.17 5.69 1.85
N ARG A 84 0.55 6.75 2.38
CA ARG A 84 0.79 8.14 1.94
C ARG A 84 2.02 8.76 2.60
N GLY A 85 3.18 8.09 2.52
CA GLY A 85 4.42 8.58 3.12
C GLY A 85 4.22 9.10 4.55
N GLN A 86 4.67 10.33 4.83
CA GLN A 86 4.55 10.97 6.14
C GLN A 86 3.10 11.22 6.61
N ASN A 87 2.13 11.17 5.69
CA ASN A 87 0.70 11.33 6.01
C ASN A 87 0.05 10.00 6.43
N LEU A 88 0.72 8.88 6.31
CA LEU A 88 0.21 7.55 6.64
C LEU A 88 -1.09 7.21 5.88
N VAL A 89 -2.18 7.08 6.62
CA VAL A 89 -3.55 6.91 6.10
C VAL A 89 -4.39 8.18 6.26
N GLY A 90 -3.77 9.27 6.74
CA GLY A 90 -4.44 10.55 7.05
C GLY A 90 -4.19 11.64 6.01
N TYR A 91 -4.44 12.89 6.42
CA TYR A 91 -4.44 14.08 5.56
C TYR A 91 -3.50 15.18 6.05
N ARG A 92 -2.61 14.88 6.98
CA ARG A 92 -1.58 15.78 7.52
C ARG A 92 -0.28 15.01 7.73
N HIS A 93 0.83 15.70 7.85
CA HIS A 93 2.09 15.10 8.25
C HIS A 93 2.05 14.71 9.73
N TYR A 94 2.50 13.50 10.02
CA TYR A 94 2.70 13.00 11.38
C TYR A 94 4.18 13.04 11.73
N GLU A 95 4.48 13.04 13.03
CA GLU A 95 5.84 12.93 13.54
C GLU A 95 6.44 11.57 13.18
N ASP A 96 7.77 11.51 13.04
CA ASP A 96 8.49 10.31 12.65
C ASP A 96 8.17 9.11 13.54
N GLY A 97 8.13 9.31 14.85
CA GLY A 97 7.80 8.25 15.80
C GLY A 97 6.38 7.67 15.62
N VAL A 98 5.43 8.49 15.17
CA VAL A 98 4.06 8.02 14.82
C VAL A 98 4.11 7.20 13.55
N VAL A 99 4.88 7.64 12.54
CA VAL A 99 5.05 6.91 11.27
C VAL A 99 5.68 5.55 11.53
N GLU A 100 6.78 5.50 12.28
CA GLU A 100 7.46 4.25 12.63
C GLU A 100 6.53 3.28 13.36
N ARG A 101 5.82 3.75 14.37
CA ARG A 101 4.88 2.93 15.14
C ARG A 101 3.70 2.43 14.31
N PHE A 102 3.17 3.26 13.41
CA PHE A 102 2.09 2.85 12.50
C PHE A 102 2.54 1.71 11.58
N VAL A 103 3.71 1.87 10.93
CA VAL A 103 4.27 0.86 10.03
C VAL A 103 4.56 -0.44 10.78
N GLU A 104 5.16 -0.37 11.97
CA GLU A 104 5.38 -1.54 12.82
C GLU A 104 4.07 -2.28 13.12
N LYS A 105 3.01 -1.55 13.51
CA LYS A 105 1.70 -2.13 13.80
C LYS A 105 1.03 -2.71 12.55
N ALA A 106 1.10 -2.05 11.42
CA ALA A 106 0.56 -2.55 10.17
C ALA A 106 1.25 -3.86 9.74
N ALA A 107 2.58 -3.92 9.83
CA ALA A 107 3.36 -5.13 9.57
C ALA A 107 2.98 -6.27 10.53
N ALA A 108 2.88 -5.99 11.83
CA ALA A 108 2.50 -6.97 12.85
C ALA A 108 1.07 -7.51 12.67
N ASN A 109 0.16 -6.71 12.07
CA ASN A 109 -1.22 -7.12 11.78
C ASN A 109 -1.40 -7.76 10.40
N GLY A 110 -0.32 -7.94 9.62
CA GLY A 110 -0.35 -8.78 8.43
C GLY A 110 0.01 -8.13 7.11
N ILE A 111 0.38 -6.84 7.06
CA ILE A 111 0.87 -6.22 5.83
C ILE A 111 2.27 -6.75 5.51
N ASP A 112 2.46 -7.20 4.27
CA ASP A 112 3.72 -7.71 3.74
C ASP A 112 4.37 -6.74 2.75
N VAL A 113 3.57 -5.96 2.03
CA VAL A 113 4.03 -5.02 1.01
C VAL A 113 3.48 -3.62 1.29
N PHE A 114 4.36 -2.66 1.46
CA PHE A 114 3.99 -1.26 1.63
C PHE A 114 4.30 -0.49 0.35
N ARG A 115 3.25 -0.08 -0.38
CA ARG A 115 3.37 0.85 -1.51
C ARG A 115 3.36 2.27 -0.97
N VAL A 116 4.54 2.85 -0.85
CA VAL A 116 4.74 4.19 -0.27
C VAL A 116 4.76 5.22 -1.38
N PHE A 117 3.89 6.23 -1.30
CA PHE A 117 3.81 7.30 -2.30
C PHE A 117 3.67 8.68 -1.66
N ASP A 118 3.99 9.69 -2.44
CA ASP A 118 3.66 11.09 -2.23
C ASP A 118 3.11 11.69 -3.53
N ALA A 119 2.00 12.42 -3.45
CA ALA A 119 1.33 12.96 -4.64
C ALA A 119 2.20 13.94 -5.44
N LEU A 120 3.16 14.60 -4.78
CA LEU A 120 4.12 15.52 -5.40
C LEU A 120 5.48 14.87 -5.68
N ASN A 121 5.63 13.58 -5.38
CA ASN A 121 6.90 12.84 -5.48
C ASN A 121 8.03 13.46 -4.62
N ASP A 122 7.67 14.05 -3.47
CA ASP A 122 8.67 14.60 -2.57
C ASP A 122 9.30 13.49 -1.72
N ARG A 123 10.57 13.17 -2.03
CA ARG A 123 11.31 12.11 -1.34
C ARG A 123 11.45 12.31 0.17
N ARG A 124 11.38 13.56 0.66
CA ARG A 124 11.44 13.87 2.09
C ARG A 124 10.26 13.28 2.84
N ASN A 125 9.09 13.23 2.18
CA ASN A 125 7.86 12.66 2.71
C ASN A 125 7.85 11.12 2.67
N LEU A 126 8.74 10.49 1.91
CA LEU A 126 8.81 9.03 1.77
C LEU A 126 9.82 8.39 2.72
N LYS A 127 10.87 9.13 3.09
CA LYS A 127 12.05 8.56 3.75
C LYS A 127 11.72 7.83 5.05
N THR A 128 11.07 8.46 6.00
CA THR A 128 10.75 7.85 7.30
C THR A 128 9.91 6.59 7.14
N SER A 129 8.92 6.62 6.24
CA SER A 129 8.06 5.48 5.97
C SER A 129 8.84 4.31 5.37
N ILE A 130 9.72 4.56 4.38
CA ILE A 130 10.54 3.52 3.75
C ILE A 130 11.52 2.93 4.79
N ASP A 131 12.20 3.77 5.55
CA ASP A 131 13.12 3.32 6.61
C ASP A 131 12.38 2.45 7.65
N ALA A 132 11.17 2.85 8.05
CA ALA A 132 10.35 2.09 8.99
C ALA A 132 9.94 0.73 8.40
N VAL A 133 9.52 0.66 7.14
CA VAL A 133 9.20 -0.61 6.47
C VAL A 133 10.42 -1.52 6.45
N LYS A 134 11.58 -1.02 6.07
CA LYS A 134 12.82 -1.80 6.04
C LYS A 134 13.21 -2.35 7.41
N LYS A 135 12.99 -1.59 8.49
CA LYS A 135 13.20 -2.08 9.88
C LYS A 135 12.30 -3.27 10.23
N THR A 136 11.11 -3.36 9.65
CA THR A 136 10.20 -4.52 9.89
C THR A 136 10.56 -5.76 9.09
N GLY A 137 11.49 -5.67 8.13
CA GLY A 137 11.83 -6.73 7.19
C GLY A 137 10.76 -6.97 6.10
N LYS A 138 9.78 -6.07 5.98
CA LYS A 138 8.74 -6.14 4.96
C LYS A 138 9.16 -5.48 3.65
N HIS A 139 8.41 -5.72 2.58
CA HIS A 139 8.70 -5.21 1.24
C HIS A 139 8.32 -3.74 1.12
N ALA A 140 9.28 -2.89 0.82
CA ALA A 140 9.08 -1.48 0.53
C ALA A 140 8.98 -1.28 -1.00
N GLN A 141 7.80 -0.91 -1.49
CA GLN A 141 7.57 -0.52 -2.87
C GLN A 141 7.45 1.00 -2.94
N GLY A 142 8.45 1.66 -3.53
CA GLY A 142 8.40 3.10 -3.76
C GLY A 142 7.54 3.41 -4.98
N ALA A 143 6.54 4.30 -4.84
CA ALA A 143 5.68 4.66 -5.96
C ALA A 143 5.99 6.06 -6.49
N ILE A 144 5.92 6.20 -7.80
CA ILE A 144 6.08 7.45 -8.53
C ILE A 144 4.71 7.87 -9.08
N SER A 145 4.22 9.02 -8.65
CA SER A 145 3.00 9.62 -9.21
C SER A 145 3.33 10.21 -10.58
N TYR A 146 2.90 9.52 -11.65
CA TYR A 146 3.19 9.91 -13.02
C TYR A 146 2.23 11.01 -13.50
N THR A 147 2.79 11.97 -14.23
CA THR A 147 2.01 12.99 -14.95
C THR A 147 2.80 13.48 -16.16
N ILE A 148 2.12 14.16 -17.07
CA ILE A 148 2.73 14.76 -18.27
C ILE A 148 2.72 16.27 -18.14
N SER A 149 3.90 16.87 -18.19
CA SER A 149 4.08 18.32 -18.31
C SER A 149 5.48 18.64 -18.84
N PRO A 150 5.77 19.89 -19.25
CA PRO A 150 7.12 20.28 -19.69
C PRO A 150 8.23 20.04 -18.65
N LEU A 151 7.87 19.92 -17.35
CA LEU A 151 8.83 19.69 -16.26
C LEU A 151 9.01 18.20 -15.93
N HIS A 152 8.14 17.33 -16.43
CA HIS A 152 8.13 15.90 -16.12
C HIS A 152 8.70 15.10 -17.29
N THR A 153 10.03 15.10 -17.39
CA THR A 153 10.78 14.39 -18.45
C THR A 153 11.05 12.93 -18.05
N ILE A 154 11.38 12.10 -19.02
CA ILE A 154 11.78 10.70 -18.80
C ILE A 154 12.99 10.63 -17.87
N GLU A 155 13.97 11.54 -18.07
CA GLU A 155 15.18 11.62 -17.26
C GLU A 155 14.86 11.93 -15.80
N ALA A 156 13.92 12.87 -15.55
CA ALA A 156 13.45 13.20 -14.20
C ALA A 156 12.80 12.01 -13.51
N TYR A 157 12.03 11.18 -14.24
CA TYR A 157 11.44 9.96 -13.68
C TYR A 157 12.50 8.86 -13.45
N ALA A 158 13.46 8.70 -14.34
CA ALA A 158 14.57 7.78 -14.16
C ALA A 158 15.40 8.13 -12.92
N GLU A 159 15.69 9.42 -12.71
CA GLU A 159 16.37 9.91 -11.51
C GLU A 159 15.57 9.60 -10.23
N ARG A 160 14.24 9.83 -10.24
CA ARG A 160 13.37 9.49 -9.10
C ARG A 160 13.38 7.99 -8.79
N ALA A 161 13.34 7.15 -9.81
CA ALA A 161 13.45 5.71 -9.64
C ALA A 161 14.78 5.30 -8.98
N GLU A 162 15.89 5.88 -9.41
CA GLU A 162 17.19 5.60 -8.79
C GLU A 162 17.26 6.13 -7.35
N GLN A 163 16.67 7.28 -7.06
CA GLN A 163 16.57 7.80 -5.69
C GLN A 163 15.78 6.85 -4.77
N LEU A 164 14.65 6.31 -5.22
CA LEU A 164 13.87 5.32 -4.45
C LEU A 164 14.67 4.04 -4.20
N LYS A 165 15.41 3.58 -5.19
CA LYS A 165 16.32 2.43 -5.04
C LYS A 165 17.41 2.70 -4.00
N VAL A 166 18.05 3.88 -4.04
CA VAL A 166 19.06 4.30 -3.05
C VAL A 166 18.45 4.40 -1.64
N MET A 167 17.18 4.79 -1.53
CA MET A 167 16.46 4.80 -0.25
C MET A 167 16.13 3.40 0.29
N GLY A 168 16.41 2.34 -0.47
CA GLY A 168 16.26 0.95 -0.06
C GLY A 168 14.93 0.32 -0.46
N CYS A 169 14.18 0.89 -1.41
CA CYS A 169 13.00 0.24 -1.97
C CYS A 169 13.36 -1.07 -2.67
N ASP A 170 12.56 -2.10 -2.42
CA ASP A 170 12.72 -3.43 -3.01
C ASP A 170 12.13 -3.50 -4.44
N SER A 171 11.13 -2.65 -4.71
CA SER A 171 10.54 -2.47 -6.04
C SER A 171 10.04 -1.05 -6.24
N ILE A 172 9.78 -0.70 -7.51
CA ILE A 172 9.26 0.62 -7.90
C ILE A 172 7.96 0.41 -8.66
N CYS A 173 6.95 1.23 -8.32
CA CYS A 173 5.66 1.33 -9.00
C CYS A 173 5.58 2.67 -9.74
N ILE A 174 5.04 2.67 -10.94
CA ILE A 174 4.72 3.88 -11.72
C ILE A 174 3.25 3.86 -12.04
#